data_7be038b54da675433fbb1618801aeae4
#
_entry.id   7be038b54da675433fbb1618801aeae4
#
_cell.length_a   1.000
_cell.length_b   1.000
_cell.length_c   1.000
_cell.angle_alpha   90.00
_cell.angle_beta   90.00
_cell.angle_gamma   90.00
#
_symmetry.space_group_name_H-M   'P 1'
#
loop_
_entity.id
_entity.type
_entity.pdbx_description
1 polymer ?
#
loop_
_entity_poly.entity_id
_entity_poly.type
_entity_poly.pdbx_seq_one_letter_code
_entity_poly.pdbx_strand_id
1 'polypeptide(L)'
;MEDDKGALVQKLIDVVNEISAISDYRCTVKKHYCNLARRLKLLAPMFDEIRESKEPVPEESIKALSSLKEALESARELLRFGSEGSKVYLVLERDQIMNRFQDVTAHLEQALGGISYEKLDISDEVKEQVELVLAQFRRAKGRVDAPDVELYEDMLSLYNKSNDAAADPAVLRKLAEKLQLMGIGDLTQESLALHEMVFASGGDPGESIEKMSMLLKKIKDFVQTENPDIDSTAREKSIPSSCSGHASTDGNHKCPVIPDDFRCPISLELMKDPVIVSTGQTYERSC
;
A
#
# COMPACT_ATOMS: atom_id res chain seq x y z
N MET A 1 18.10 30.32 10.88
CA MET A 1 18.16 30.24 9.39
C MET A 1 18.98 29.06 8.91
N GLU A 2 20.19 28.78 9.42
CA GLU A 2 20.96 27.58 9.03
C GLU A 2 20.29 26.28 9.53
N ASP A 3 19.78 26.26 10.76
CA ASP A 3 19.05 25.12 11.31
C ASP A 3 17.79 24.79 10.51
N ASP A 4 17.14 25.79 9.93
CA ASP A 4 15.89 25.62 9.16
C ASP A 4 16.16 25.03 7.76
N LYS A 5 17.29 25.42 7.12
CA LYS A 5 17.79 24.82 5.87
C LYS A 5 18.09 23.35 6.08
N GLY A 6 18.90 23.03 7.09
CA GLY A 6 19.32 21.65 7.38
C GLY A 6 18.12 20.74 7.64
N ALA A 7 17.15 21.22 8.43
CA ALA A 7 15.91 20.48 8.71
C ALA A 7 15.04 20.24 7.46
N LEU A 8 14.94 21.22 6.55
CA LEU A 8 14.19 21.08 5.31
C LEU A 8 14.83 20.05 4.37
N VAL A 9 16.15 20.18 4.14
CA VAL A 9 16.90 19.28 3.25
C VAL A 9 16.87 17.85 3.80
N GLN A 10 17.02 17.68 5.13
CA GLN A 10 16.90 16.35 5.74
C GLN A 10 15.52 15.72 5.52
N LYS A 11 14.44 16.49 5.64
CA LYS A 11 13.09 16.00 5.33
C LYS A 11 12.94 15.56 3.87
N LEU A 12 13.55 16.29 2.92
CA LEU A 12 13.54 15.90 1.50
C LEU A 12 14.25 14.57 1.28
N ILE A 13 15.41 14.37 1.92
CA ILE A 13 16.18 13.14 1.89
C ILE A 13 15.35 11.98 2.49
N ASP A 14 14.74 12.22 3.65
CA ASP A 14 13.93 11.21 4.33
C ASP A 14 12.75 10.74 3.46
N VAL A 15 12.03 11.66 2.83
CA VAL A 15 10.93 11.33 1.92
C VAL A 15 11.39 10.52 0.72
N VAL A 16 12.55 10.87 0.09
CA VAL A 16 13.09 10.09 -1.03
C VAL A 16 13.57 8.72 -0.59
N ASN A 17 14.12 8.60 0.62
CA ASN A 17 14.52 7.31 1.19
C ASN A 17 13.29 6.43 1.48
N GLU A 18 12.21 6.98 2.04
CA GLU A 18 10.95 6.26 2.24
C GLU A 18 10.37 5.77 0.90
N ILE A 19 10.34 6.63 -0.14
CA ILE A 19 9.95 6.23 -1.50
C ILE A 19 10.83 5.09 -2.02
N SER A 20 12.14 5.15 -1.73
CA SER A 20 13.11 4.16 -2.17
C SER A 20 12.94 2.81 -1.47
N ALA A 21 12.41 2.80 -0.27
CA ALA A 21 12.14 1.60 0.49
C ALA A 21 10.89 0.83 0.00
N ILE A 22 10.00 1.48 -0.77
CA ILE A 22 8.85 0.80 -1.37
C ILE A 22 9.34 -0.17 -2.45
N SER A 23 9.23 -1.47 -2.18
CA SER A 23 9.82 -2.52 -3.01
C SER A 23 8.88 -3.10 -4.05
N ASP A 24 7.59 -3.17 -3.77
CA ASP A 24 6.59 -3.75 -4.67
C ASP A 24 5.27 -2.97 -4.65
N TYR A 25 4.52 -3.09 -5.74
CA TYR A 25 3.22 -2.46 -5.92
C TYR A 25 2.16 -3.53 -6.20
N ARG A 26 1.04 -3.44 -5.49
CA ARG A 26 -0.06 -4.41 -5.57
C ARG A 26 -0.99 -4.19 -6.77
N CYS A 27 -0.87 -3.05 -7.44
CA CYS A 27 -1.75 -2.66 -8.55
C CYS A 27 -1.40 -3.37 -9.86
N THR A 28 -2.38 -3.42 -10.77
CA THR A 28 -2.21 -3.96 -12.13
C THR A 28 -1.34 -3.07 -13.03
N VAL A 29 -1.26 -1.77 -12.72
CA VAL A 29 -0.47 -0.76 -13.46
C VAL A 29 0.87 -0.46 -12.80
N LYS A 30 1.56 -1.49 -12.31
CA LYS A 30 2.88 -1.40 -11.61
C LYS A 30 3.89 -0.48 -12.31
N LYS A 31 3.87 -0.44 -13.64
CA LYS A 31 4.82 0.34 -14.44
C LYS A 31 4.78 1.84 -14.14
N HIS A 32 3.59 2.42 -13.92
CA HIS A 32 3.45 3.84 -13.58
C HIS A 32 4.09 4.15 -12.23
N TYR A 33 3.80 3.33 -11.23
CA TYR A 33 4.36 3.46 -9.88
C TYR A 33 5.88 3.30 -9.89
N CYS A 34 6.38 2.24 -10.54
CA CYS A 34 7.81 2.00 -10.66
C CYS A 34 8.55 3.15 -11.38
N ASN A 35 7.95 3.70 -12.45
CA ASN A 35 8.56 4.80 -13.19
C ASN A 35 8.58 6.09 -12.36
N LEU A 36 7.52 6.40 -11.63
CA LEU A 36 7.50 7.55 -10.73
C LEU A 36 8.55 7.39 -9.64
N ALA A 37 8.57 6.26 -8.93
CA ALA A 37 9.55 5.99 -7.88
C ALA A 37 11.00 6.10 -8.38
N ARG A 38 11.31 5.53 -9.56
CA ARG A 38 12.66 5.63 -10.16
C ARG A 38 13.08 7.06 -10.43
N ARG A 39 12.17 7.89 -10.98
CA ARG A 39 12.48 9.32 -11.24
C ARG A 39 12.76 10.07 -9.96
N LEU A 40 11.97 9.81 -8.91
CA LEU A 40 12.15 10.48 -7.61
C LEU A 40 13.47 10.09 -6.92
N LYS A 41 13.90 8.83 -7.05
CA LYS A 41 15.20 8.36 -6.55
C LYS A 41 16.39 9.12 -7.17
N LEU A 42 16.26 9.52 -8.43
CA LEU A 42 17.30 10.27 -9.12
C LEU A 42 17.50 11.70 -8.59
N LEU A 43 16.62 12.18 -7.70
CA LEU A 43 16.77 13.48 -7.05
C LEU A 43 17.65 13.43 -5.79
N ALA A 44 17.95 12.24 -5.27
CA ALA A 44 18.73 12.10 -4.03
C ALA A 44 20.08 12.83 -4.05
N PRO A 45 20.93 12.71 -5.11
CA PRO A 45 22.21 13.40 -5.14
C PRO A 45 22.11 14.91 -5.00
N MET A 46 21.08 15.54 -5.56
CA MET A 46 20.84 16.97 -5.42
C MET A 46 20.67 17.38 -3.95
N PHE A 47 19.91 16.61 -3.18
CA PHE A 47 19.68 16.92 -1.76
C PHE A 47 20.94 16.66 -0.92
N ASP A 48 21.72 15.64 -1.27
CA ASP A 48 22.98 15.36 -0.57
C ASP A 48 24.00 16.48 -0.80
N GLU A 49 24.17 16.98 -2.03
CA GLU A 49 25.06 18.11 -2.32
C GLU A 49 24.57 19.40 -1.64
N ILE A 50 23.26 19.72 -1.66
CA ILE A 50 22.72 20.88 -0.96
C ILE A 50 22.96 20.78 0.56
N ARG A 51 22.90 19.56 1.14
CA ARG A 51 23.18 19.34 2.57
C ARG A 51 24.66 19.58 2.89
N GLU A 52 25.56 19.11 2.03
CA GLU A 52 27.00 19.21 2.23
C GLU A 52 27.53 20.61 1.94
N SER A 53 26.84 21.41 1.14
CA SER A 53 27.20 22.78 0.82
C SER A 53 27.17 23.67 2.06
N LYS A 54 28.26 24.44 2.22
CA LYS A 54 28.38 25.47 3.26
C LYS A 54 27.82 26.82 2.83
N GLU A 55 27.43 26.95 1.56
CA GLU A 55 26.89 28.22 1.06
C GLU A 55 25.44 28.43 1.56
N PRO A 56 25.11 29.71 1.86
CA PRO A 56 23.74 30.03 2.25
C PRO A 56 22.77 29.84 1.08
N VAL A 57 21.71 29.06 1.27
CA VAL A 57 20.67 28.92 0.26
C VAL A 57 19.79 30.16 0.24
N PRO A 58 19.57 30.81 -0.91
CA PRO A 58 18.68 31.96 -1.04
C PRO A 58 17.25 31.65 -0.58
N GLU A 59 16.57 32.66 -0.03
CA GLU A 59 15.21 32.50 0.47
C GLU A 59 14.20 32.00 -0.60
N GLU A 60 14.39 32.45 -1.85
CA GLU A 60 13.61 31.98 -3.00
C GLU A 60 13.77 30.47 -3.23
N SER A 61 15.02 29.97 -3.11
CA SER A 61 15.33 28.54 -3.25
C SER A 61 14.77 27.74 -2.09
N ILE A 62 14.74 28.28 -0.87
CA ILE A 62 14.11 27.64 0.29
C ILE A 62 12.60 27.47 0.05
N LYS A 63 11.93 28.49 -0.49
CA LYS A 63 10.48 28.40 -0.84
C LYS A 63 10.25 27.34 -1.92
N ALA A 64 11.08 27.29 -2.96
CA ALA A 64 11.00 26.31 -4.01
C ALA A 64 11.24 24.87 -3.50
N LEU A 65 12.24 24.68 -2.62
CA LEU A 65 12.49 23.40 -1.96
C LEU A 65 11.33 22.98 -1.02
N SER A 66 10.68 23.93 -0.36
CA SER A 66 9.49 23.65 0.45
C SER A 66 8.31 23.17 -0.42
N SER A 67 8.09 23.81 -1.57
CA SER A 67 7.08 23.35 -2.53
C SER A 67 7.43 21.96 -3.10
N LEU A 68 8.71 21.70 -3.37
CA LEU A 68 9.18 20.38 -3.79
C LEU A 68 8.94 19.30 -2.71
N LYS A 69 9.15 19.66 -1.44
CA LYS A 69 8.86 18.75 -0.31
C LYS A 69 7.38 18.34 -0.30
N GLU A 70 6.46 19.29 -0.44
CA GLU A 70 5.01 19.02 -0.47
C GLU A 70 4.65 18.11 -1.67
N ALA A 71 5.24 18.36 -2.83
CA ALA A 71 5.04 17.53 -4.02
C ALA A 71 5.59 16.11 -3.84
N LEU A 72 6.75 15.96 -3.19
CA LEU A 72 7.35 14.66 -2.86
C LEU A 72 6.54 13.90 -1.81
N GLU A 73 6.00 14.57 -0.80
CA GLU A 73 5.10 13.97 0.19
C GLU A 73 3.84 13.43 -0.47
N SER A 74 3.22 14.21 -1.37
CA SER A 74 2.07 13.76 -2.15
C SER A 74 2.41 12.55 -3.06
N ALA A 75 3.60 12.55 -3.65
CA ALA A 75 4.09 11.42 -4.44
C ALA A 75 4.32 10.17 -3.58
N ARG A 76 4.90 10.32 -2.39
CA ARG A 76 5.09 9.23 -1.42
C ARG A 76 3.76 8.60 -1.03
N GLU A 77 2.75 9.41 -0.70
CA GLU A 77 1.41 8.93 -0.36
C GLU A 77 0.78 8.15 -1.51
N LEU A 78 0.90 8.65 -2.75
CA LEU A 78 0.40 7.95 -3.93
C LEU A 78 1.11 6.62 -4.14
N LEU A 79 2.44 6.57 -4.00
CA LEU A 79 3.25 5.36 -4.14
C LEU A 79 2.95 4.35 -3.04
N ARG A 80 2.84 4.81 -1.79
CA ARG A 80 2.45 3.99 -0.65
C ARG A 80 1.05 3.39 -0.84
N PHE A 81 0.11 4.19 -1.30
CA PHE A 81 -1.23 3.71 -1.64
C PHE A 81 -1.21 2.61 -2.72
N GLY A 82 -0.34 2.70 -3.72
CA GLY A 82 -0.16 1.65 -4.73
C GLY A 82 0.49 0.37 -4.19
N SER A 83 1.23 0.47 -3.10
CA SER A 83 1.89 -0.67 -2.44
C SER A 83 0.98 -1.34 -1.39
N GLU A 84 0.28 -0.58 -0.59
CA GLU A 84 -0.50 -1.05 0.57
C GLU A 84 -2.01 -1.10 0.29
N GLY A 85 -2.51 -0.32 -0.66
CA GLY A 85 -3.93 -0.16 -0.94
C GLY A 85 -4.63 -1.40 -1.50
N SER A 86 -5.95 -1.39 -1.47
CA SER A 86 -6.79 -2.46 -2.01
C SER A 86 -6.66 -2.60 -3.52
N LYS A 87 -6.38 -3.82 -4.00
CA LYS A 87 -6.34 -4.16 -5.43
C LYS A 87 -7.68 -3.93 -6.11
N VAL A 88 -8.77 -4.26 -5.42
CA VAL A 88 -10.14 -4.04 -5.90
C VAL A 88 -10.39 -2.56 -6.12
N TYR A 89 -10.04 -1.72 -5.15
CA TYR A 89 -10.15 -0.27 -5.27
C TYR A 89 -9.28 0.29 -6.39
N LEU A 90 -8.01 -0.15 -6.47
CA LEU A 90 -7.06 0.31 -7.48
C LEU A 90 -7.51 0.03 -8.91
N VAL A 91 -8.33 -1.00 -9.12
CA VAL A 91 -8.91 -1.29 -10.44
C VAL A 91 -10.19 -0.52 -10.69
N LEU A 92 -11.12 -0.48 -9.73
CA LEU A 92 -12.43 0.17 -9.91
C LEU A 92 -12.30 1.70 -9.98
N GLU A 93 -11.43 2.30 -9.16
CA GLU A 93 -11.22 3.75 -9.11
C GLU A 93 -10.00 4.22 -9.92
N ARG A 94 -9.66 3.46 -10.96
CA ARG A 94 -8.48 3.71 -11.81
C ARG A 94 -8.41 5.14 -12.33
N ASP A 95 -9.55 5.74 -12.71
CA ASP A 95 -9.58 7.08 -13.29
C ASP A 95 -9.22 8.14 -12.24
N GLN A 96 -9.70 8.00 -11.01
CA GLN A 96 -9.28 8.85 -9.89
C GLN A 96 -7.79 8.72 -9.61
N ILE A 97 -7.26 7.50 -9.64
CA ILE A 97 -5.84 7.23 -9.42
C ILE A 97 -5.01 7.86 -10.52
N MET A 98 -5.43 7.74 -11.78
CA MET A 98 -4.73 8.37 -12.90
C MET A 98 -4.75 9.90 -12.81
N ASN A 99 -5.86 10.50 -12.39
CA ASN A 99 -5.92 11.93 -12.10
C ASN A 99 -4.94 12.33 -11.00
N ARG A 100 -4.85 11.56 -9.89
CA ARG A 100 -3.86 11.79 -8.84
C ARG A 100 -2.42 11.69 -9.36
N PHE A 101 -2.12 10.74 -10.26
CA PHE A 101 -0.81 10.67 -10.92
C PHE A 101 -0.51 11.93 -11.74
N GLN A 102 -1.49 12.44 -12.49
CA GLN A 102 -1.35 13.65 -13.27
C GLN A 102 -1.09 14.87 -12.38
N ASP A 103 -1.86 15.02 -11.31
CA ASP A 103 -1.73 16.11 -10.35
C ASP A 103 -0.36 16.09 -9.66
N VAL A 104 0.04 14.93 -9.13
CA VAL A 104 1.36 14.75 -8.49
C VAL A 104 2.49 15.04 -9.48
N THR A 105 2.38 14.53 -10.71
CA THR A 105 3.40 14.78 -11.74
C THR A 105 3.48 16.25 -12.13
N ALA A 106 2.35 16.94 -12.20
CA ALA A 106 2.30 18.37 -12.48
C ALA A 106 2.91 19.21 -11.35
N HIS A 107 2.60 18.88 -10.10
CA HIS A 107 3.18 19.54 -8.93
C HIS A 107 4.70 19.34 -8.85
N LEU A 108 5.19 18.12 -9.09
CA LEU A 108 6.62 17.80 -9.14
C LEU A 108 7.31 18.58 -10.27
N GLU A 109 6.73 18.65 -11.46
CA GLU A 109 7.27 19.43 -12.57
C GLU A 109 7.34 20.92 -12.23
N GLN A 110 6.27 21.47 -11.65
CA GLN A 110 6.21 22.87 -11.27
C GLN A 110 7.24 23.20 -10.19
N ALA A 111 7.30 22.36 -9.14
CA ALA A 111 8.23 22.58 -8.04
C ALA A 111 9.70 22.49 -8.49
N LEU A 112 10.06 21.46 -9.27
CA LEU A 112 11.40 21.32 -9.83
C LEU A 112 11.74 22.46 -10.81
N GLY A 113 10.79 22.87 -11.65
CA GLY A 113 10.99 23.97 -12.59
C GLY A 113 11.10 25.36 -11.93
N GLY A 114 10.65 25.48 -10.67
CA GLY A 114 10.77 26.71 -9.88
C GLY A 114 12.10 26.87 -9.14
N ILE A 115 12.98 25.87 -9.16
CA ILE A 115 14.27 25.92 -8.50
C ILE A 115 15.29 26.60 -9.40
N SER A 116 15.98 27.62 -8.87
CA SER A 116 17.13 28.27 -9.54
C SER A 116 18.40 27.49 -9.23
N TYR A 117 18.70 26.47 -10.02
CA TYR A 117 19.83 25.54 -9.80
C TYR A 117 21.19 26.26 -9.81
N GLU A 118 21.32 27.36 -10.56
CA GLU A 118 22.56 28.19 -10.62
C GLU A 118 22.86 28.91 -9.31
N LYS A 119 21.86 29.09 -8.46
CA LYS A 119 21.99 29.71 -7.13
C LYS A 119 22.22 28.67 -6.02
N LEU A 120 22.28 27.40 -6.38
CA LEU A 120 22.59 26.29 -5.48
C LEU A 120 24.00 25.80 -5.78
N ASP A 121 24.78 25.55 -4.73
CA ASP A 121 26.10 24.95 -4.83
C ASP A 121 25.94 23.43 -5.06
N ILE A 122 25.67 23.08 -6.31
CA ILE A 122 25.51 21.68 -6.80
C ILE A 122 26.32 21.51 -8.09
N SER A 123 26.85 20.31 -8.31
CA SER A 123 27.65 19.98 -9.49
C SER A 123 26.84 20.04 -10.79
N ASP A 124 27.53 20.23 -11.90
CA ASP A 124 26.90 20.29 -13.21
C ASP A 124 26.29 18.93 -13.58
N GLU A 125 26.91 17.83 -13.15
CA GLU A 125 26.37 16.47 -13.33
C GLU A 125 25.01 16.31 -12.65
N VAL A 126 24.85 16.83 -11.45
CA VAL A 126 23.57 16.79 -10.72
C VAL A 126 22.54 17.69 -11.38
N LYS A 127 22.93 18.87 -11.88
CA LYS A 127 22.03 19.76 -12.64
C LYS A 127 21.48 19.04 -13.88
N GLU A 128 22.37 18.44 -14.70
CA GLU A 128 21.95 17.68 -15.87
C GLU A 128 21.00 16.52 -15.51
N GLN A 129 21.28 15.82 -14.43
CA GLN A 129 20.42 14.73 -13.95
C GLN A 129 19.02 15.22 -13.60
N VAL A 130 18.90 16.33 -12.88
CA VAL A 130 17.62 16.93 -12.51
C VAL A 130 16.86 17.43 -13.75
N GLU A 131 17.54 18.04 -14.71
CA GLU A 131 16.94 18.44 -15.99
C GLU A 131 16.37 17.25 -16.77
N LEU A 132 17.09 16.13 -16.79
CA LEU A 132 16.60 14.89 -17.40
C LEU A 132 15.35 14.36 -16.70
N VAL A 133 15.32 14.40 -15.37
CA VAL A 133 14.12 14.01 -14.58
C VAL A 133 12.96 14.95 -14.91
N LEU A 134 13.17 16.25 -14.95
CA LEU A 134 12.16 17.24 -15.30
C LEU A 134 11.62 17.01 -16.73
N ALA A 135 12.50 16.75 -17.69
CA ALA A 135 12.11 16.40 -19.06
C ALA A 135 11.27 15.09 -19.11
N GLN A 136 11.58 14.12 -18.25
CA GLN A 136 10.79 12.90 -18.15
C GLN A 136 9.40 13.15 -17.55
N PHE A 137 9.24 14.06 -16.59
CA PHE A 137 7.93 14.44 -16.07
C PHE A 137 7.09 15.14 -17.15
N ARG A 138 7.68 16.06 -17.91
CA ARG A 138 7.01 16.72 -19.04
C ARG A 138 6.50 15.74 -20.08
N ARG A 139 7.29 14.73 -20.42
CA ARG A 139 6.91 13.67 -21.40
C ARG A 139 5.85 12.70 -20.85
N ALA A 140 5.77 12.53 -19.54
CA ALA A 140 4.83 11.61 -18.91
C ALA A 140 3.38 12.11 -18.95
N LYS A 141 3.13 13.41 -19.03
CA LYS A 141 1.80 14.02 -19.05
C LYS A 141 0.85 13.51 -20.15
N GLY A 142 1.37 12.91 -21.23
CA GLY A 142 0.57 12.45 -22.36
C GLY A 142 0.45 10.94 -22.52
N ARG A 143 1.09 10.13 -21.64
CA ARG A 143 1.10 8.68 -21.78
C ARG A 143 0.20 8.03 -20.74
N VAL A 144 -0.97 7.64 -21.17
CA VAL A 144 -1.84 6.70 -20.45
C VAL A 144 -1.60 5.33 -21.09
N ASP A 145 -0.88 4.43 -20.39
CA ASP A 145 -0.83 3.02 -20.80
C ASP A 145 -2.26 2.49 -20.75
N ALA A 146 -2.67 1.74 -21.80
CA ALA A 146 -4.00 1.15 -21.86
C ALA A 146 -4.20 0.24 -20.62
N PRO A 147 -5.18 0.52 -19.76
CA PRO A 147 -5.49 -0.35 -18.63
C PRO A 147 -5.97 -1.72 -19.14
N ASP A 148 -5.92 -2.73 -18.28
CA ASP A 148 -6.60 -4.00 -18.54
C ASP A 148 -8.11 -3.75 -18.55
N VAL A 149 -8.63 -3.40 -19.71
CA VAL A 149 -10.04 -3.03 -19.92
C VAL A 149 -10.94 -4.19 -19.57
N GLU A 150 -10.53 -5.41 -19.92
CA GLU A 150 -11.29 -6.62 -19.66
C GLU A 150 -11.43 -6.88 -18.15
N LEU A 151 -10.34 -6.73 -17.37
CA LEU A 151 -10.39 -6.86 -15.91
C LEU A 151 -11.34 -5.83 -15.30
N TYR A 152 -11.29 -4.59 -15.77
CA TYR A 152 -12.16 -3.51 -15.29
C TYR A 152 -13.62 -3.79 -15.61
N GLU A 153 -13.94 -4.20 -16.84
CA GLU A 153 -15.31 -4.51 -17.27
C GLU A 153 -15.88 -5.70 -16.50
N ASP A 154 -15.09 -6.76 -16.33
CA ASP A 154 -15.48 -7.94 -15.53
C ASP A 154 -15.78 -7.53 -14.08
N MET A 155 -14.92 -6.71 -13.46
CA MET A 155 -15.13 -6.22 -12.10
C MET A 155 -16.36 -5.29 -12.01
N LEU A 156 -16.52 -4.37 -12.93
CA LEU A 156 -17.64 -3.43 -12.96
C LEU A 156 -18.98 -4.17 -13.15
N SER A 157 -18.98 -5.20 -13.97
CA SER A 157 -20.16 -6.07 -14.16
C SER A 157 -20.62 -6.73 -12.86
N LEU A 158 -19.66 -7.23 -12.04
CA LEU A 158 -19.97 -7.85 -10.75
C LEU A 158 -20.28 -6.81 -9.65
N TYR A 159 -19.63 -5.67 -9.70
CA TYR A 159 -19.84 -4.56 -8.78
C TYR A 159 -21.25 -3.96 -8.90
N ASN A 160 -21.79 -3.89 -10.13
CA ASN A 160 -23.11 -3.34 -10.41
C ASN A 160 -24.24 -4.38 -10.25
N LYS A 161 -23.94 -5.68 -10.19
CA LYS A 161 -24.97 -6.72 -9.95
C LYS A 161 -25.41 -6.69 -8.50
N SER A 162 -26.74 -6.74 -8.29
CA SER A 162 -27.32 -6.85 -6.96
C SER A 162 -26.82 -8.11 -6.24
N ASN A 163 -26.84 -8.09 -4.91
CA ASN A 163 -26.30 -9.17 -4.05
C ASN A 163 -26.89 -10.56 -4.30
N ASP A 164 -28.13 -10.65 -4.77
CA ASP A 164 -28.85 -11.91 -4.97
C ASP A 164 -28.54 -12.58 -6.32
N ALA A 165 -27.85 -11.91 -7.23
CA ALA A 165 -27.49 -12.51 -8.50
C ALA A 165 -26.25 -13.42 -8.32
N ALA A 166 -26.41 -14.71 -8.59
CA ALA A 166 -25.28 -15.63 -8.64
C ALA A 166 -24.23 -15.13 -9.63
N ALA A 167 -23.03 -14.92 -9.14
CA ALA A 167 -21.89 -14.53 -9.99
C ALA A 167 -21.43 -15.76 -10.78
N ASP A 168 -21.05 -15.57 -12.05
CA ASP A 168 -20.51 -16.64 -12.87
C ASP A 168 -19.15 -17.12 -12.25
N PRO A 169 -19.02 -18.41 -11.89
CA PRO A 169 -17.79 -18.95 -11.33
C PRO A 169 -16.56 -18.74 -12.23
N ALA A 170 -16.75 -18.77 -13.56
CA ALA A 170 -15.65 -18.53 -14.50
C ALA A 170 -15.12 -17.10 -14.43
N VAL A 171 -16.01 -16.12 -14.26
CA VAL A 171 -15.62 -14.71 -14.09
C VAL A 171 -14.94 -14.50 -12.74
N LEU A 172 -15.46 -15.10 -11.66
CA LEU A 172 -14.83 -15.01 -10.32
C LEU A 172 -13.42 -15.62 -10.32
N ARG A 173 -13.23 -16.77 -10.97
CA ARG A 173 -11.90 -17.39 -11.12
C ARG A 173 -10.94 -16.47 -11.82
N LYS A 174 -11.32 -15.94 -12.99
CA LYS A 174 -10.51 -15.01 -13.79
C LYS A 174 -10.12 -13.77 -12.99
N LEU A 175 -11.06 -13.21 -12.22
CA LEU A 175 -10.78 -12.06 -11.36
C LEU A 175 -9.82 -12.40 -10.23
N ALA A 176 -10.05 -13.53 -9.53
CA ALA A 176 -9.17 -13.98 -8.45
C ALA A 176 -7.73 -14.22 -8.95
N GLU A 177 -7.56 -14.84 -10.13
CA GLU A 177 -6.26 -15.05 -10.75
C GLU A 177 -5.59 -13.73 -11.16
N LYS A 178 -6.29 -12.85 -11.89
CA LYS A 178 -5.74 -11.57 -12.36
C LYS A 178 -5.38 -10.63 -11.19
N LEU A 179 -6.19 -10.63 -10.13
CA LEU A 179 -5.91 -9.86 -8.91
C LEU A 179 -4.92 -10.56 -7.97
N GLN A 180 -4.53 -11.80 -8.28
CA GLN A 180 -3.68 -12.61 -7.40
C GLN A 180 -4.29 -12.70 -5.98
N LEU A 181 -5.57 -13.09 -5.90
CA LEU A 181 -6.33 -13.26 -4.67
C LEU A 181 -6.72 -14.73 -4.47
N MET A 182 -5.82 -15.66 -4.82
CA MET A 182 -6.06 -17.12 -4.73
C MET A 182 -5.68 -17.70 -3.37
N GLY A 183 -4.90 -16.97 -2.56
CA GLY A 183 -4.45 -17.40 -1.24
C GLY A 183 -5.21 -16.73 -0.09
N ILE A 184 -5.33 -17.42 1.06
CA ILE A 184 -5.93 -16.82 2.28
C ILE A 184 -5.17 -15.57 2.71
N GLY A 185 -3.84 -15.59 2.65
CA GLY A 185 -3.00 -14.45 2.99
C GLY A 185 -3.31 -13.23 2.14
N ASP A 186 -3.45 -13.43 0.80
CA ASP A 186 -3.77 -12.34 -0.13
C ASP A 186 -5.17 -11.77 0.13
N LEU A 187 -6.16 -12.63 0.38
CA LEU A 187 -7.53 -12.23 0.69
C LEU A 187 -7.62 -11.51 2.04
N THR A 188 -6.86 -11.96 3.04
CA THR A 188 -6.79 -11.29 4.35
C THR A 188 -6.17 -9.91 4.22
N GLN A 189 -5.07 -9.80 3.50
CA GLN A 189 -4.40 -8.52 3.25
C GLN A 189 -5.29 -7.56 2.45
N GLU A 190 -6.05 -8.07 1.49
CA GLU A 190 -7.01 -7.28 0.72
C GLU A 190 -8.17 -6.77 1.59
N SER A 191 -8.68 -7.62 2.49
CA SER A 191 -9.71 -7.25 3.45
C SER A 191 -9.22 -6.18 4.42
N LEU A 192 -7.98 -6.28 4.91
CA LEU A 192 -7.36 -5.26 5.76
C LEU A 192 -7.21 -3.93 5.03
N ALA A 193 -6.73 -3.95 3.78
CA ALA A 193 -6.57 -2.74 2.98
C ALA A 193 -7.91 -2.00 2.77
N LEU A 194 -9.01 -2.72 2.48
CA LEU A 194 -10.34 -2.12 2.41
C LEU A 194 -10.80 -1.58 3.77
N HIS A 195 -10.52 -2.29 4.86
CA HIS A 195 -10.89 -1.87 6.20
C HIS A 195 -10.18 -0.58 6.62
N GLU A 196 -8.88 -0.46 6.33
CA GLU A 196 -8.12 0.76 6.58
C GLU A 196 -8.68 1.97 5.82
N MET A 197 -9.21 1.76 4.62
CA MET A 197 -9.88 2.81 3.85
C MET A 197 -11.17 3.30 4.53
N VAL A 198 -11.94 2.40 5.16
CA VAL A 198 -13.13 2.75 5.98
C VAL A 198 -12.72 3.62 7.15
N PHE A 199 -11.64 3.23 7.86
CA PHE A 199 -11.14 4.03 8.99
C PHE A 199 -10.67 5.42 8.54
N ALA A 200 -9.96 5.51 7.43
CA ALA A 200 -9.49 6.78 6.88
C ALA A 200 -10.65 7.71 6.46
N SER A 201 -11.82 7.13 6.12
CA SER A 201 -13.05 7.86 5.77
C SER A 201 -13.90 8.27 6.98
N GLY A 202 -13.40 8.11 8.21
CA GLY A 202 -14.13 8.48 9.44
C GLY A 202 -15.11 7.40 9.94
N GLY A 203 -14.97 6.16 9.47
CA GLY A 203 -15.77 5.01 9.92
C GLY A 203 -17.08 4.79 9.16
N ASP A 204 -17.44 5.70 8.26
CA ASP A 204 -18.56 5.50 7.33
C ASP A 204 -18.01 4.99 5.99
N PRO A 205 -18.25 3.70 5.64
CA PRO A 205 -17.64 3.10 4.44
C PRO A 205 -18.14 3.70 3.13
N GLY A 206 -19.23 4.44 3.13
CA GLY A 206 -19.87 4.87 1.90
C GLY A 206 -20.30 3.69 1.00
N GLU A 207 -21.27 3.92 0.13
CA GLU A 207 -21.85 2.87 -0.76
C GLU A 207 -20.80 2.16 -1.63
N SER A 208 -19.77 2.90 -2.07
CA SER A 208 -18.72 2.35 -2.94
C SER A 208 -17.86 1.29 -2.23
N ILE A 209 -17.40 1.56 -1.02
CA ILE A 209 -16.56 0.63 -0.26
C ILE A 209 -17.37 -0.58 0.20
N GLU A 210 -18.66 -0.39 0.55
CA GLU A 210 -19.55 -1.52 0.87
C GLU A 210 -19.68 -2.48 -0.31
N LYS A 211 -19.93 -1.98 -1.52
CA LYS A 211 -20.00 -2.79 -2.74
C LYS A 211 -18.68 -3.50 -3.03
N MET A 212 -17.54 -2.84 -2.83
CA MET A 212 -16.22 -3.46 -2.97
C MET A 212 -16.00 -4.59 -1.96
N SER A 213 -16.42 -4.39 -0.72
CA SER A 213 -16.36 -5.42 0.33
C SER A 213 -17.24 -6.63 0.00
N MET A 214 -18.43 -6.40 -0.58
CA MET A 214 -19.29 -7.48 -1.05
C MET A 214 -18.70 -8.23 -2.24
N LEU A 215 -18.05 -7.53 -3.18
CA LEU A 215 -17.34 -8.16 -4.29
C LEU A 215 -16.17 -9.02 -3.78
N LEU A 216 -15.39 -8.51 -2.84
CA LEU A 216 -14.30 -9.26 -2.22
C LEU A 216 -14.84 -10.51 -1.49
N LYS A 217 -16.00 -10.40 -0.81
CA LYS A 217 -16.65 -11.55 -0.18
C LYS A 217 -17.03 -12.62 -1.21
N LYS A 218 -17.62 -12.25 -2.36
CA LYS A 218 -17.94 -13.19 -3.44
C LYS A 218 -16.70 -13.92 -3.96
N ILE A 219 -15.58 -13.19 -4.15
CA ILE A 219 -14.30 -13.78 -4.56
C ILE A 219 -13.78 -14.74 -3.48
N LYS A 220 -13.83 -14.34 -2.21
CA LYS A 220 -13.40 -15.18 -1.08
C LYS A 220 -14.21 -16.47 -0.98
N ASP A 221 -15.54 -16.39 -1.01
CA ASP A 221 -16.43 -17.55 -0.94
C ASP A 221 -16.15 -18.51 -2.12
N PHE A 222 -15.92 -17.99 -3.32
CA PHE A 222 -15.52 -18.77 -4.49
C PHE A 222 -14.19 -19.49 -4.28
N VAL A 223 -13.13 -18.77 -3.85
CA VAL A 223 -11.79 -19.35 -3.64
C VAL A 223 -11.80 -20.42 -2.55
N GLN A 224 -12.57 -20.22 -1.50
CA GLN A 224 -12.75 -21.23 -0.44
C GLN A 224 -13.49 -22.47 -0.93
N THR A 225 -14.46 -22.32 -1.83
CA THR A 225 -15.21 -23.45 -2.41
C THR A 225 -14.34 -24.28 -3.37
N GLU A 226 -13.49 -23.61 -4.16
CA GLU A 226 -12.56 -24.27 -5.12
C GLU A 226 -11.39 -24.98 -4.42
N ASN A 227 -10.98 -24.48 -3.23
CA ASN A 227 -9.83 -24.99 -2.48
C ASN A 227 -10.22 -25.27 -1.01
N PRO A 228 -10.99 -26.32 -0.73
CA PRO A 228 -11.40 -26.63 0.63
C PRO A 228 -10.23 -26.95 1.58
N ASP A 229 -9.09 -27.37 1.04
CA ASP A 229 -7.86 -27.65 1.82
C ASP A 229 -7.15 -26.38 2.34
N ILE A 230 -7.49 -25.20 1.83
CA ILE A 230 -6.89 -23.95 2.30
C ILE A 230 -7.35 -23.60 3.72
N ASP A 231 -8.58 -24.00 4.10
CA ASP A 231 -9.10 -23.77 5.46
C ASP A 231 -8.55 -24.79 6.48
N SER A 232 -8.10 -25.97 6.00
CA SER A 232 -7.54 -27.02 6.86
C SER A 232 -6.12 -26.70 7.34
N THR A 233 -5.32 -25.96 6.60
CA THR A 233 -3.95 -25.58 7.04
C THR A 233 -3.91 -24.55 8.16
N ALA A 234 -4.99 -23.80 8.36
CA ALA A 234 -5.15 -22.92 9.53
C ALA A 234 -5.66 -23.71 10.77
N ARG A 235 -6.21 -24.93 10.58
CA ARG A 235 -6.71 -25.79 11.67
C ARG A 235 -5.78 -26.90 12.09
N GLU A 236 -4.78 -27.30 11.29
CA GLU A 236 -3.94 -28.48 11.52
C GLU A 236 -2.48 -28.19 11.91
N LYS A 237 -2.21 -27.12 12.67
CA LYS A 237 -0.99 -27.05 13.49
C LYS A 237 -1.33 -27.05 14.97
N SER A 238 -2.12 -28.02 15.39
CA SER A 238 -2.22 -28.37 16.80
C SER A 238 -2.09 -29.89 16.98
N ILE A 239 -0.85 -30.32 17.18
CA ILE A 239 -0.31 -31.35 18.09
C ILE A 239 -1.04 -32.70 18.12
N PRO A 240 -0.34 -33.81 17.84
CA PRO A 240 -0.74 -35.11 18.34
C PRO A 240 -0.28 -35.22 19.81
N SER A 241 -1.16 -34.94 20.74
CA SER A 241 -0.97 -35.38 22.12
C SER A 241 -1.79 -36.63 22.35
N SER A 242 -1.07 -37.75 22.40
CA SER A 242 -1.56 -39.03 22.87
C SER A 242 -2.08 -38.90 24.30
N CYS A 243 -3.38 -39.19 24.48
CA CYS A 243 -3.91 -39.65 25.73
C CYS A 243 -4.97 -40.73 25.45
N SER A 244 -4.61 -41.96 25.70
CA SER A 244 -5.48 -43.10 25.77
C SER A 244 -6.43 -42.98 26.97
N GLY A 245 -7.71 -43.38 26.77
CA GLY A 245 -8.49 -43.88 27.87
C GLY A 245 -9.96 -43.46 27.96
N HIS A 246 -10.86 -44.37 27.51
CA HIS A 246 -12.21 -44.67 27.99
C HIS A 246 -13.38 -43.69 27.83
N ALA A 247 -14.21 -44.11 26.92
CA ALA A 247 -15.66 -44.39 26.98
C ALA A 247 -16.63 -43.43 27.70
N SER A 248 -17.62 -43.04 26.94
CA SER A 248 -19.05 -42.93 27.25
C SER A 248 -19.71 -41.56 27.18
N THR A 249 -20.68 -41.53 26.29
CA THR A 249 -22.01 -40.86 26.32
C THR A 249 -22.11 -39.33 26.25
N ASP A 250 -22.83 -38.96 25.18
CA ASP A 250 -23.77 -37.82 25.05
C ASP A 250 -23.38 -36.45 25.64
N GLY A 251 -23.32 -35.50 24.76
CA GLY A 251 -23.35 -34.10 25.18
C GLY A 251 -22.65 -33.18 24.20
N ASN A 252 -23.42 -32.43 23.48
CA ASN A 252 -23.10 -31.29 22.65
C ASN A 252 -22.00 -30.37 23.27
N HIS A 253 -20.72 -30.75 23.16
CA HIS A 253 -19.60 -29.92 23.61
C HIS A 253 -19.13 -29.02 22.46
N LYS A 254 -19.65 -27.79 22.40
CA LYS A 254 -18.95 -26.69 21.77
C LYS A 254 -17.58 -26.57 22.46
N CYS A 255 -16.49 -26.88 21.75
CA CYS A 255 -15.16 -26.54 22.22
C CYS A 255 -15.12 -25.04 22.53
N PRO A 256 -14.65 -24.64 23.72
CA PRO A 256 -14.52 -23.22 24.02
C PRO A 256 -13.53 -22.60 23.05
N VAL A 257 -13.99 -21.69 22.22
CA VAL A 257 -13.13 -20.86 21.36
C VAL A 257 -12.34 -19.97 22.30
N ILE A 258 -11.04 -20.19 22.38
CA ILE A 258 -10.14 -19.34 23.18
C ILE A 258 -10.03 -18.00 22.45
N PRO A 259 -10.40 -16.87 23.09
CA PRO A 259 -10.28 -15.54 22.49
C PRO A 259 -8.83 -15.25 22.07
N ASP A 260 -8.68 -14.51 21.00
CA ASP A 260 -7.35 -14.14 20.46
C ASP A 260 -6.52 -13.28 21.43
N ASP A 261 -7.17 -12.63 22.38
CA ASP A 261 -6.53 -11.85 23.46
C ASP A 261 -5.58 -12.67 24.34
N PHE A 262 -5.72 -14.02 24.35
CA PHE A 262 -4.82 -14.92 25.04
C PHE A 262 -3.67 -15.44 24.19
N ARG A 263 -3.56 -15.01 22.92
CA ARG A 263 -2.47 -15.38 22.03
C ARG A 263 -1.44 -14.27 21.94
N CYS A 264 -0.16 -14.66 21.98
CA CYS A 264 0.92 -13.70 21.76
C CYS A 264 0.89 -13.19 20.31
N PRO A 265 0.90 -11.87 20.07
CA PRO A 265 0.87 -11.31 18.71
C PRO A 265 2.11 -11.66 17.87
N ILE A 266 3.21 -12.06 18.52
CA ILE A 266 4.47 -12.42 17.85
C ILE A 266 4.52 -13.91 17.51
N SER A 267 4.30 -14.79 18.50
CA SER A 267 4.35 -16.26 18.30
C SER A 267 3.04 -16.85 17.78
N LEU A 268 1.93 -16.12 17.91
CA LEU A 268 0.56 -16.58 17.61
C LEU A 268 0.12 -17.80 18.44
N GLU A 269 0.90 -18.19 19.44
CA GLU A 269 0.59 -19.26 20.37
C GLU A 269 -0.11 -18.75 21.62
N LEU A 270 -0.76 -19.66 22.34
CA LEU A 270 -1.36 -19.36 23.64
C LEU A 270 -0.25 -18.95 24.63
N MET A 271 -0.39 -17.77 25.22
CA MET A 271 0.59 -17.27 26.17
C MET A 271 0.61 -18.11 27.45
N LYS A 272 1.81 -18.54 27.86
CA LYS A 272 2.06 -19.30 29.09
C LYS A 272 2.57 -18.40 30.21
N ASP A 273 3.36 -17.39 29.87
CA ASP A 273 3.92 -16.39 30.79
C ASP A 273 3.74 -14.99 30.19
N PRO A 274 2.50 -14.45 30.21
CA PRO A 274 2.19 -13.18 29.59
C PRO A 274 2.80 -12.01 30.35
N VAL A 275 3.42 -11.07 29.61
CA VAL A 275 3.95 -9.82 30.13
C VAL A 275 3.29 -8.63 29.40
N ILE A 276 2.94 -7.60 30.15
CA ILE A 276 2.40 -6.36 29.63
C ILE A 276 3.54 -5.37 29.46
N VAL A 277 3.72 -4.86 28.22
CA VAL A 277 4.71 -3.82 27.92
C VAL A 277 4.12 -2.42 28.15
N SER A 278 4.96 -1.39 28.15
CA SER A 278 4.56 0.00 28.42
C SER A 278 3.50 0.56 27.46
N THR A 279 3.31 -0.08 26.29
CA THR A 279 2.26 0.26 25.32
C THR A 279 0.88 -0.30 25.68
N GLY A 280 0.78 -1.11 26.75
CA GLY A 280 -0.47 -1.77 27.17
C GLY A 280 -0.75 -3.08 26.44
N GLN A 281 0.12 -3.52 25.51
CA GLN A 281 -0.01 -4.81 24.83
C GLN A 281 0.62 -5.96 25.62
N THR A 282 0.01 -7.15 25.50
CA THR A 282 0.44 -8.36 26.19
C THR A 282 1.19 -9.26 25.22
N TYR A 283 2.34 -9.78 25.64
CA TYR A 283 3.18 -10.69 24.88
C TYR A 283 3.62 -11.88 25.73
N GLU A 284 4.02 -12.98 25.10
CA GLU A 284 4.72 -14.06 25.78
C GLU A 284 6.13 -13.61 26.17
N ARG A 285 6.57 -13.86 27.42
CA ARG A 285 7.86 -13.37 27.94
C ARG A 285 9.06 -13.89 27.14
N SER A 286 8.94 -15.06 26.51
CA SER A 286 9.99 -15.68 25.71
C SER A 286 10.10 -15.16 24.28
N CYS A 287 9.20 -14.25 23.85
CA CYS A 287 9.25 -13.55 22.58
C CYS A 287 9.94 -12.21 22.71
#